data_5bbecb073dc33c10b3ba32792fce286d
#
_entry.id   5bbecb073dc33c10b3ba32792fce286d
#
_cell.length_a   1.000
_cell.length_b   1.000
_cell.length_c   1.000
_cell.angle_alpha   90.00
_cell.angle_beta   90.00
_cell.angle_gamma   90.00
#
_symmetry.space_group_name_H-M   'P 1'
#
loop_
_entity.id
_entity.type
_entity.pdbx_description
1 polymer ?
#
loop_
_entity_poly.entity_id
_entity_poly.type
_entity_poly.pdbx_seq_one_letter_code
_entity_poly.pdbx_strand_id
1 'polypeptide(L)'
;MKNLIKTTLSAAAALLMLPILSFAEEAKSIYGEDNRLEYFAAAQDMKTLSDSVVSFWKATSIETLNPGGVKLKTVNFGDRLNLCPGEKFREQPIGAFCSGSLVGEDLVMTAGHCIKDDAGCAAARMVFGYAIKKEGGEAVTTMTASEVYSCAKIVKRFLGGEPDSANPTGQNLGADYALIKLDRKVTGHKPLAVNRGANLRKGDGITVIGHPVGLPLKVAGGATVRDFSKVGYFVADLDTFGGNSGSPVFNTRTKKIEGILVRGDEDFADSPAGCTTMATYEQTGGRGEDVTKISVLSASIPRLPGEKMAGEDGEDALEVRAMDSSALQAEVSAP
;
A
#
# COMPACT_ATOMS: atom_id res chain seq x y z
N MET A 1 57.68 -56.61 22.52
CA MET A 1 57.56 -55.24 21.93
C MET A 1 56.48 -55.29 20.87
N LYS A 2 55.27 -54.91 21.20
CA LYS A 2 54.14 -54.77 20.24
C LYS A 2 53.49 -53.41 20.46
N ASN A 3 53.66 -52.50 19.52
CA ASN A 3 53.07 -51.18 19.54
C ASN A 3 51.58 -51.29 19.16
N LEU A 4 50.72 -50.81 20.05
CA LEU A 4 49.29 -50.63 19.81
C LEU A 4 49.07 -49.22 19.28
N ILE A 5 48.68 -49.09 18.03
CA ILE A 5 48.25 -47.84 17.41
C ILE A 5 46.77 -47.67 17.79
N LYS A 6 46.46 -46.59 18.54
CA LYS A 6 45.10 -46.16 18.83
C LYS A 6 44.65 -45.19 17.69
N THR A 7 43.77 -45.66 16.86
CA THR A 7 43.05 -44.80 15.89
C THR A 7 41.87 -44.12 16.60
N THR A 8 41.92 -42.80 16.71
CA THR A 8 40.80 -41.96 17.14
C THR A 8 39.93 -41.60 15.93
N LEU A 9 38.71 -42.10 15.92
CA LEU A 9 37.65 -41.70 14.95
C LEU A 9 37.12 -40.34 15.40
N SER A 10 37.38 -39.28 14.63
CA SER A 10 36.69 -38.00 14.76
C SER A 10 35.40 -38.03 13.95
N ALA A 11 34.27 -38.04 14.63
CA ALA A 11 32.96 -37.85 14.03
C ALA A 11 32.78 -36.35 13.74
N ALA A 12 32.84 -35.97 12.48
CA ALA A 12 32.44 -34.64 12.00
C ALA A 12 30.91 -34.58 11.92
N ALA A 13 30.28 -33.87 12.84
CA ALA A 13 28.87 -33.54 12.78
C ALA A 13 28.67 -32.48 11.67
N ALA A 14 28.15 -32.89 10.50
CA ALA A 14 27.71 -31.98 9.48
C ALA A 14 26.40 -31.29 9.94
N LEU A 15 26.50 -30.04 10.36
CA LEU A 15 25.35 -29.19 10.65
C LEU A 15 24.66 -28.85 9.29
N LEU A 16 23.57 -29.52 8.98
CA LEU A 16 22.69 -29.18 7.87
C LEU A 16 22.03 -27.83 8.16
N MET A 17 22.61 -26.74 7.65
CA MET A 17 21.92 -25.45 7.56
C MET A 17 20.83 -25.58 6.51
N LEU A 18 19.59 -25.77 6.95
CA LEU A 18 18.43 -25.57 6.11
C LEU A 18 18.37 -24.08 5.74
N PRO A 19 18.22 -23.72 4.45
CA PRO A 19 18.00 -22.34 4.10
C PRO A 19 16.66 -21.90 4.70
N ILE A 20 16.71 -20.92 5.59
CA ILE A 20 15.53 -20.17 6.01
C ILE A 20 15.10 -19.42 4.77
N LEU A 21 14.05 -19.90 4.11
CA LEU A 21 13.30 -19.15 3.11
C LEU A 21 12.67 -17.96 3.85
N SER A 22 13.43 -16.86 3.96
CA SER A 22 12.84 -15.57 4.27
C SER A 22 11.98 -15.20 3.06
N PHE A 23 10.68 -15.29 3.22
CA PHE A 23 9.79 -14.54 2.36
C PHE A 23 10.16 -13.07 2.61
N ALA A 24 10.78 -12.43 1.63
CA ALA A 24 10.98 -11.00 1.64
C ALA A 24 9.57 -10.37 1.58
N GLU A 25 9.03 -10.03 2.75
CA GLU A 25 7.87 -9.17 2.87
C GLU A 25 8.33 -7.81 2.35
N GLU A 26 7.56 -7.23 1.43
CA GLU A 26 7.93 -5.96 0.79
C GLU A 26 8.03 -4.87 1.86
N ALA A 27 9.24 -4.47 2.17
CA ALA A 27 9.60 -3.55 3.24
C ALA A 27 9.17 -2.10 2.93
N LYS A 28 8.75 -1.33 3.93
CA LYS A 28 8.28 0.06 3.90
C LYS A 28 8.64 0.74 5.23
N SER A 29 8.66 2.10 5.30
CA SER A 29 9.30 2.79 6.44
C SER A 29 8.66 4.12 6.82
N ILE A 30 9.17 4.69 7.92
CA ILE A 30 8.87 6.07 8.36
C ILE A 30 9.98 7.00 7.90
N TYR A 31 9.62 8.14 7.30
CA TYR A 31 10.53 9.18 6.82
C TYR A 31 10.35 10.47 7.61
N GLY A 32 11.33 10.81 8.44
CA GLY A 32 11.27 11.95 9.34
C GLY A 32 10.34 11.71 10.54
N GLU A 33 9.34 12.56 10.72
CA GLU A 33 8.32 12.40 11.76
C GLU A 33 7.22 11.42 11.29
N ASP A 34 6.75 10.56 12.20
CA ASP A 34 5.64 9.63 11.90
C ASP A 34 4.31 10.39 11.74
N ASN A 35 3.96 10.66 10.49
CA ASN A 35 2.78 11.42 10.08
C ASN A 35 1.49 10.61 10.00
N ARG A 36 1.50 9.33 10.39
CA ARG A 36 0.32 8.48 10.37
C ARG A 36 -0.68 8.91 11.45
N LEU A 37 -1.88 9.27 11.01
CA LEU A 37 -3.01 9.66 11.85
C LEU A 37 -4.08 8.57 11.87
N GLU A 38 -4.80 8.49 12.99
CA GLU A 38 -6.05 7.75 13.08
C GLU A 38 -7.13 8.39 12.21
N TYR A 39 -8.11 7.58 11.75
CA TYR A 39 -9.28 8.08 11.03
C TYR A 39 -9.96 9.24 11.78
N PHE A 40 -10.16 9.13 13.11
CA PHE A 40 -10.84 10.17 13.88
C PHE A 40 -10.07 11.50 13.92
N ALA A 41 -8.73 11.46 13.86
CA ALA A 41 -7.85 12.63 13.92
C ALA A 41 -7.61 13.27 12.54
N ALA A 42 -7.97 12.60 11.45
CA ALA A 42 -7.80 13.14 10.10
C ALA A 42 -8.77 14.27 9.79
N ALA A 43 -8.40 15.16 8.87
CA ALA A 43 -9.27 16.22 8.36
C ALA A 43 -10.51 15.64 7.67
N GLN A 44 -11.60 16.40 7.60
CA GLN A 44 -12.90 15.90 7.13
C GLN A 44 -12.87 15.44 5.65
N ASP A 45 -12.11 16.11 4.80
CA ASP A 45 -11.90 15.70 3.40
C ASP A 45 -11.17 14.36 3.31
N MET A 46 -10.16 14.14 4.17
CA MET A 46 -9.46 12.85 4.26
C MET A 46 -10.37 11.74 4.80
N LYS A 47 -11.24 12.01 5.77
CA LYS A 47 -12.26 11.07 6.24
C LYS A 47 -13.19 10.65 5.11
N THR A 48 -13.62 11.59 4.28
CA THR A 48 -14.48 11.32 3.12
C THR A 48 -13.78 10.39 2.10
N LEU A 49 -12.47 10.58 1.85
CA LEU A 49 -11.70 9.67 0.99
C LEU A 49 -11.51 8.30 1.66
N SER A 50 -11.24 8.29 2.96
CA SER A 50 -11.01 7.09 3.77
C SER A 50 -12.19 6.13 3.76
N ASP A 51 -13.43 6.64 3.67
CA ASP A 51 -14.64 5.83 3.63
C ASP A 51 -14.72 4.90 2.40
N SER A 52 -13.91 5.14 1.39
CA SER A 52 -13.83 4.32 0.16
C SER A 52 -12.50 3.56 0.01
N VAL A 53 -11.69 3.54 1.08
CA VAL A 53 -10.51 2.68 1.19
C VAL A 53 -10.88 1.38 1.88
N VAL A 54 -10.42 0.25 1.35
CA VAL A 54 -10.71 -1.09 1.87
C VAL A 54 -9.47 -1.78 2.40
N SER A 55 -9.66 -2.57 3.44
CA SER A 55 -8.69 -3.55 3.92
C SER A 55 -8.95 -4.91 3.26
N PHE A 56 -7.87 -5.63 2.92
CA PHE A 56 -7.94 -6.98 2.35
C PHE A 56 -7.72 -8.03 3.44
N TRP A 57 -8.61 -9.00 3.49
CA TRP A 57 -8.62 -10.07 4.48
C TRP A 57 -8.67 -11.44 3.83
N LYS A 58 -8.07 -12.45 4.45
CA LYS A 58 -8.31 -13.83 4.07
C LYS A 58 -9.75 -14.20 4.45
N ALA A 59 -10.47 -14.93 3.61
CA ALA A 59 -11.83 -15.38 3.91
C ALA A 59 -11.92 -16.14 5.25
N THR A 60 -10.90 -16.90 5.62
CA THR A 60 -10.78 -17.63 6.89
C THR A 60 -10.65 -16.74 8.12
N SER A 61 -10.32 -15.46 7.93
CA SER A 61 -10.23 -14.45 8.99
C SER A 61 -11.54 -13.67 9.18
N ILE A 62 -12.60 -14.00 8.44
CA ILE A 62 -13.93 -13.42 8.60
C ILE A 62 -14.84 -14.46 9.25
N GLU A 63 -15.35 -14.15 10.43
CA GLU A 63 -16.31 -14.97 11.15
C GLU A 63 -17.71 -14.43 10.94
N THR A 64 -18.65 -15.28 10.53
CA THR A 64 -20.07 -14.90 10.38
C THR A 64 -20.75 -14.92 11.75
N LEU A 65 -21.42 -13.83 12.09
CA LEU A 65 -22.25 -13.69 13.28
C LEU A 65 -23.73 -13.69 12.90
N ASN A 66 -24.60 -14.17 13.78
CA ASN A 66 -26.05 -14.13 13.60
C ASN A 66 -26.66 -12.96 14.40
N PRO A 67 -27.64 -12.19 13.84
CA PRO A 67 -28.09 -12.17 12.45
C PRO A 67 -27.33 -11.14 11.61
N GLY A 68 -26.76 -11.55 10.45
CA GLY A 68 -26.25 -10.65 9.40
C GLY A 68 -24.99 -9.84 9.73
N GLY A 69 -24.30 -10.15 10.84
CA GLY A 69 -23.04 -9.55 11.24
C GLY A 69 -21.82 -10.36 10.80
N VAL A 70 -20.66 -9.73 10.87
CA VAL A 70 -19.35 -10.37 10.70
C VAL A 70 -18.38 -9.85 11.75
N LYS A 71 -17.40 -10.68 12.12
CA LYS A 71 -16.29 -10.30 12.99
C LYS A 71 -14.97 -10.60 12.31
N LEU A 72 -14.07 -9.63 12.33
CA LEU A 72 -12.71 -9.74 11.85
C LEU A 72 -11.85 -10.41 12.92
N LYS A 73 -11.14 -11.48 12.57
CA LYS A 73 -10.17 -12.14 13.46
C LYS A 73 -8.86 -11.35 13.42
N THR A 74 -8.49 -10.80 14.55
CA THR A 74 -7.31 -9.95 14.70
C THR A 74 -6.39 -10.48 15.79
N VAL A 75 -5.13 -10.03 15.78
CA VAL A 75 -4.14 -10.24 16.84
C VAL A 75 -3.59 -8.89 17.27
N ASN A 76 -3.03 -8.78 18.47
CA ASN A 76 -2.39 -7.56 18.93
C ASN A 76 -1.10 -7.30 18.12
N PHE A 77 -0.89 -6.06 17.67
CA PHE A 77 0.25 -5.68 16.84
C PHE A 77 1.58 -5.84 17.60
N GLY A 78 1.64 -5.31 18.83
CA GLY A 78 2.83 -5.37 19.66
C GLY A 78 3.25 -6.80 19.99
N ASP A 79 2.28 -7.65 20.34
CA ASP A 79 2.54 -9.06 20.68
C ASP A 79 2.96 -9.85 19.43
N ARG A 80 2.34 -9.57 18.27
CA ARG A 80 2.63 -10.29 17.03
C ARG A 80 4.06 -10.09 16.53
N LEU A 81 4.61 -8.88 16.72
CA LEU A 81 5.94 -8.51 16.22
C LEU A 81 6.96 -8.29 17.36
N ASN A 82 6.61 -8.60 18.61
CA ASN A 82 7.46 -8.32 19.77
C ASN A 82 7.94 -6.86 19.80
N LEU A 83 7.01 -5.92 19.56
CA LEU A 83 7.37 -4.50 19.49
C LEU A 83 7.86 -3.97 20.84
N CYS A 84 8.84 -3.08 20.80
CA CYS A 84 9.32 -2.37 21.98
C CYS A 84 8.18 -1.55 22.64
N PRO A 85 8.23 -1.40 23.97
CA PRO A 85 7.30 -0.48 24.65
C PRO A 85 7.41 0.93 24.10
N GLY A 86 6.26 1.57 23.86
CA GLY A 86 6.20 2.93 23.35
C GLY A 86 6.09 3.07 21.82
N GLU A 87 6.24 1.97 21.08
CA GLU A 87 6.01 2.00 19.62
C GLU A 87 4.57 2.41 19.32
N LYS A 88 4.40 3.30 18.33
CA LYS A 88 3.10 3.87 17.95
C LYS A 88 2.15 2.77 17.47
N PHE A 89 0.88 2.82 17.90
CA PHE A 89 -0.17 1.83 17.60
C PHE A 89 0.06 0.42 18.14
N ARG A 90 1.08 0.18 18.97
CA ARG A 90 1.47 -1.12 19.50
C ARG A 90 0.29 -1.94 20.07
N GLU A 91 -0.66 -1.29 20.72
CA GLU A 91 -1.80 -1.96 21.38
C GLU A 91 -3.00 -2.20 20.46
N GLN A 92 -2.87 -1.87 19.17
CA GLN A 92 -3.98 -2.02 18.22
C GLN A 92 -4.04 -3.41 17.60
N PRO A 93 -5.25 -3.82 17.13
CA PRO A 93 -5.42 -5.08 16.41
C PRO A 93 -4.89 -4.98 14.98
N ILE A 94 -4.28 -6.06 14.49
CA ILE A 94 -3.89 -6.24 13.10
C ILE A 94 -4.51 -7.50 12.51
N GLY A 95 -4.68 -7.55 11.18
CA GLY A 95 -5.22 -8.74 10.51
C GLY A 95 -5.41 -8.63 9.01
N ALA A 96 -5.50 -7.42 8.46
CA ALA A 96 -5.51 -7.21 7.01
C ALA A 96 -4.11 -7.49 6.42
N PHE A 97 -4.07 -7.99 5.17
CA PHE A 97 -2.81 -8.28 4.51
C PHE A 97 -2.45 -7.28 3.40
N CYS A 98 -3.41 -6.52 2.91
CA CYS A 98 -3.25 -5.47 1.89
C CYS A 98 -4.35 -4.41 2.05
N SER A 99 -4.21 -3.36 1.27
CA SER A 99 -5.15 -2.24 1.15
C SER A 99 -5.67 -2.12 -0.29
N GLY A 100 -6.71 -1.32 -0.49
CA GLY A 100 -7.22 -1.00 -1.82
C GLY A 100 -8.21 0.15 -1.77
N SER A 101 -8.73 0.52 -2.94
CA SER A 101 -9.67 1.63 -3.08
C SER A 101 -10.79 1.33 -4.06
N LEU A 102 -12.01 1.76 -3.71
CA LEU A 102 -13.15 1.69 -4.60
C LEU A 102 -12.99 2.75 -5.70
N VAL A 103 -12.95 2.31 -6.97
CA VAL A 103 -12.75 3.20 -8.14
C VAL A 103 -13.85 3.06 -9.20
N GLY A 104 -14.87 2.27 -8.93
CA GLY A 104 -16.07 2.08 -9.73
C GLY A 104 -17.18 1.51 -8.86
N GLU A 105 -18.41 1.36 -9.36
CA GLU A 105 -19.54 0.88 -8.57
C GLU A 105 -19.30 -0.51 -7.93
N ASP A 106 -18.47 -1.35 -8.56
CA ASP A 106 -18.10 -2.69 -8.12
C ASP A 106 -16.62 -3.02 -8.43
N LEU A 107 -15.78 -1.98 -8.57
CA LEU A 107 -14.38 -2.12 -8.91
C LEU A 107 -13.49 -1.61 -7.79
N VAL A 108 -12.58 -2.46 -7.33
CA VAL A 108 -11.53 -2.12 -6.36
C VAL A 108 -10.17 -2.22 -7.03
N MET A 109 -9.36 -1.20 -6.81
CA MET A 109 -7.96 -1.10 -7.22
C MET A 109 -7.05 -1.48 -6.06
N THR A 110 -6.01 -2.27 -6.32
CA THR A 110 -5.00 -2.70 -5.35
C THR A 110 -3.66 -3.01 -6.05
N ALA A 111 -2.64 -3.48 -5.31
CA ALA A 111 -1.41 -3.99 -5.88
C ALA A 111 -1.60 -5.39 -6.52
N GLY A 112 -0.85 -5.68 -7.57
CA GLY A 112 -0.93 -6.94 -8.30
C GLY A 112 -0.42 -8.14 -7.50
N HIS A 113 0.54 -7.92 -6.59
CA HIS A 113 1.04 -8.96 -5.69
C HIS A 113 0.03 -9.32 -4.58
N CYS A 114 -0.92 -8.43 -4.23
CA CYS A 114 -1.98 -8.71 -3.26
C CYS A 114 -2.98 -9.76 -3.77
N ILE A 115 -3.23 -9.78 -5.08
CA ILE A 115 -4.15 -10.72 -5.75
C ILE A 115 -3.42 -11.32 -6.95
N LYS A 116 -2.70 -12.41 -6.73
CA LYS A 116 -1.81 -13.00 -7.74
C LYS A 116 -2.54 -13.76 -8.84
N ASP A 117 -3.66 -14.40 -8.50
CA ASP A 117 -4.43 -15.29 -9.37
C ASP A 117 -5.90 -15.41 -8.94
N ASP A 118 -6.68 -16.22 -9.65
CA ASP A 118 -8.09 -16.45 -9.36
C ASP A 118 -8.31 -17.16 -8.01
N ALA A 119 -7.37 -17.97 -7.53
CA ALA A 119 -7.45 -18.60 -6.22
C ALA A 119 -7.26 -17.55 -5.11
N GLY A 120 -6.30 -16.65 -5.26
CA GLY A 120 -6.10 -15.50 -4.39
C GLY A 120 -7.33 -14.57 -4.36
N CYS A 121 -7.94 -14.32 -5.54
CA CYS A 121 -9.18 -13.56 -5.67
C CYS A 121 -10.32 -14.25 -4.88
N ALA A 122 -10.57 -15.51 -5.09
CA ALA A 122 -11.63 -16.25 -4.40
C ALA A 122 -11.44 -16.28 -2.86
N ALA A 123 -10.19 -16.31 -2.39
CA ALA A 123 -9.84 -16.34 -0.98
C ALA A 123 -9.85 -14.95 -0.32
N ALA A 124 -9.89 -13.86 -1.08
CA ALA A 124 -9.84 -12.49 -0.55
C ALA A 124 -11.23 -11.95 -0.19
N ARG A 125 -11.24 -11.09 0.85
CA ARG A 125 -12.41 -10.29 1.24
C ARG A 125 -11.96 -8.84 1.36
N MET A 126 -12.74 -7.93 0.79
CA MET A 126 -12.56 -6.49 0.86
C MET A 126 -13.52 -5.94 1.89
N VAL A 127 -12.99 -5.25 2.90
CA VAL A 127 -13.74 -4.79 4.07
C VAL A 127 -13.65 -3.27 4.17
N PHE A 128 -14.80 -2.61 4.18
CA PHE A 128 -14.92 -1.18 4.47
C PHE A 128 -15.03 -0.94 5.97
N GLY A 129 -14.62 0.25 6.42
CA GLY A 129 -14.87 0.74 7.77
C GLY A 129 -14.04 0.15 8.89
N TYR A 130 -12.99 -0.65 8.61
CA TYR A 130 -12.02 -1.10 9.61
C TYR A 130 -11.12 0.07 10.04
N ALA A 131 -11.56 0.79 11.06
CA ALA A 131 -10.93 2.03 11.54
C ALA A 131 -11.24 2.26 13.03
N ILE A 132 -10.46 3.14 13.69
CA ILE A 132 -10.81 3.72 14.98
C ILE A 132 -11.53 5.06 14.71
N LYS A 133 -12.85 5.11 14.96
CA LYS A 133 -13.70 6.22 14.51
C LYS A 133 -13.82 7.38 15.50
N LYS A 134 -13.36 7.20 16.76
CA LYS A 134 -13.37 8.24 17.80
C LYS A 134 -12.13 8.10 18.69
N GLU A 135 -11.73 9.21 19.29
CA GLU A 135 -10.63 9.24 20.25
C GLU A 135 -10.92 8.33 21.45
N GLY A 136 -9.93 7.55 21.88
CA GLY A 136 -10.04 6.54 22.93
C GLY A 136 -11.00 5.38 22.61
N GLY A 137 -11.48 5.30 21.37
CA GLY A 137 -12.33 4.20 20.93
C GLY A 137 -11.53 2.97 20.48
N GLU A 138 -12.22 1.85 20.35
CA GLU A 138 -11.68 0.62 19.80
C GLU A 138 -11.81 0.58 18.28
N ALA A 139 -10.99 -0.26 17.65
CA ALA A 139 -11.09 -0.56 16.23
C ALA A 139 -12.43 -1.28 15.92
N VAL A 140 -13.07 -0.88 14.83
CA VAL A 140 -14.30 -1.53 14.33
C VAL A 140 -13.94 -2.90 13.76
N THR A 141 -13.99 -3.94 14.57
CA THR A 141 -13.77 -5.34 14.17
C THR A 141 -15.03 -6.15 13.99
N THR A 142 -16.20 -5.60 14.40
CA THR A 142 -17.52 -6.18 14.19
C THR A 142 -18.38 -5.22 13.38
N MET A 143 -18.99 -5.70 12.31
CA MET A 143 -19.74 -4.88 11.36
C MET A 143 -20.85 -5.68 10.67
N THR A 144 -21.66 -5.02 9.87
CA THR A 144 -22.67 -5.71 9.05
C THR A 144 -21.98 -6.42 7.87
N ALA A 145 -22.56 -7.52 7.40
CA ALA A 145 -22.05 -8.24 6.24
C ALA A 145 -22.11 -7.41 4.95
N SER A 146 -22.87 -6.30 4.92
CA SER A 146 -22.90 -5.35 3.80
C SER A 146 -21.55 -4.65 3.56
N GLU A 147 -20.72 -4.51 4.60
CA GLU A 147 -19.38 -3.91 4.51
C GLU A 147 -18.31 -4.87 3.99
N VAL A 148 -18.64 -6.16 3.81
CA VAL A 148 -17.68 -7.20 3.39
C VAL A 148 -18.05 -7.70 2.01
N TYR A 149 -17.10 -7.60 1.08
CA TYR A 149 -17.26 -7.99 -0.32
C TYR A 149 -16.30 -9.11 -0.68
N SER A 150 -16.69 -9.96 -1.64
CA SER A 150 -15.84 -10.99 -2.23
C SER A 150 -15.27 -10.53 -3.57
N CYS A 151 -14.10 -11.02 -3.92
CA CYS A 151 -13.58 -10.84 -5.27
C CYS A 151 -14.32 -11.80 -6.21
N ALA A 152 -15.01 -11.27 -7.24
CA ALA A 152 -15.68 -12.07 -8.27
C ALA A 152 -14.74 -12.44 -9.40
N LYS A 153 -13.84 -11.53 -9.80
CA LYS A 153 -12.82 -11.78 -10.82
C LYS A 153 -11.74 -10.70 -10.84
N ILE A 154 -10.58 -11.06 -11.36
CA ILE A 154 -9.53 -10.12 -11.75
C ILE A 154 -9.91 -9.54 -13.11
N VAL A 155 -10.05 -8.21 -13.18
CA VAL A 155 -10.34 -7.47 -14.44
C VAL A 155 -9.04 -7.19 -15.19
N LYS A 156 -8.02 -6.73 -14.46
CA LYS A 156 -6.70 -6.44 -15.00
C LYS A 156 -5.66 -6.59 -13.90
N ARG A 157 -4.52 -7.17 -14.22
CA ARG A 157 -3.40 -7.32 -13.30
C ARG A 157 -2.08 -7.21 -14.05
N PHE A 158 -1.11 -6.60 -13.41
CA PHE A 158 0.27 -6.57 -13.87
C PHE A 158 1.21 -6.58 -12.65
N LEU A 159 2.30 -7.29 -12.78
CA LEU A 159 3.40 -7.30 -11.82
C LEU A 159 4.69 -7.27 -12.63
N GLY A 160 5.42 -6.17 -12.54
CA GLY A 160 6.65 -5.91 -13.31
C GLY A 160 7.88 -6.68 -12.83
N GLY A 161 7.73 -7.57 -11.91
CA GLY A 161 8.73 -8.39 -11.26
C GLY A 161 8.44 -8.53 -9.77
N GLU A 162 9.12 -9.45 -9.10
CA GLU A 162 9.08 -9.60 -7.64
C GLU A 162 10.49 -9.38 -7.07
N PRO A 163 10.63 -8.86 -5.83
CA PRO A 163 11.90 -8.88 -5.13
C PRO A 163 12.47 -10.29 -5.10
N ASP A 164 13.77 -10.41 -5.28
CA ASP A 164 14.50 -11.68 -5.21
C ASP A 164 15.83 -11.50 -4.47
N SER A 165 16.65 -12.55 -4.41
CA SER A 165 17.93 -12.51 -3.70
C SER A 165 18.93 -11.50 -4.29
N ALA A 166 18.80 -11.13 -5.55
CA ALA A 166 19.65 -10.14 -6.23
C ALA A 166 19.10 -8.72 -6.09
N ASN A 167 17.79 -8.58 -5.86
CA ASN A 167 17.09 -7.31 -5.70
C ASN A 167 16.02 -7.41 -4.57
N PRO A 168 16.46 -7.61 -3.32
CA PRO A 168 15.55 -7.87 -2.19
C PRO A 168 14.62 -6.71 -1.87
N THR A 169 15.01 -5.48 -2.15
CA THR A 169 14.19 -4.28 -1.94
C THR A 169 13.24 -3.98 -3.11
N GLY A 170 13.28 -4.77 -4.18
CA GLY A 170 12.42 -4.60 -5.33
C GLY A 170 12.65 -3.33 -6.15
N GLN A 171 13.84 -2.74 -6.09
CA GLN A 171 14.16 -1.54 -6.88
C GLN A 171 14.11 -1.83 -8.39
N ASN A 172 13.58 -0.88 -9.17
CA ASN A 172 13.50 -0.93 -10.63
C ASN A 172 12.64 -2.09 -11.20
N LEU A 173 11.72 -2.65 -10.43
CA LEU A 173 10.83 -3.73 -10.88
C LEU A 173 9.68 -3.29 -11.80
N GLY A 174 9.38 -1.99 -11.89
CA GLY A 174 8.30 -1.47 -12.71
C GLY A 174 6.95 -1.37 -11.97
N ALA A 175 5.87 -1.28 -12.75
CA ALA A 175 4.52 -1.15 -12.21
C ALA A 175 4.02 -2.46 -11.56
N ASP A 176 3.16 -2.31 -10.55
CA ASP A 176 2.50 -3.40 -9.86
C ASP A 176 1.07 -2.96 -9.52
N TYR A 177 0.04 -3.63 -10.09
CA TYR A 177 -1.36 -3.26 -9.87
C TYR A 177 -2.31 -4.40 -10.17
N ALA A 178 -3.49 -4.37 -9.54
CA ALA A 178 -4.65 -5.14 -9.91
C ALA A 178 -5.92 -4.28 -9.86
N LEU A 179 -6.83 -4.54 -10.78
CA LEU A 179 -8.21 -4.07 -10.78
C LEU A 179 -9.10 -5.30 -10.67
N ILE A 180 -9.87 -5.39 -9.60
CA ILE A 180 -10.74 -6.54 -9.32
C ILE A 180 -12.20 -6.11 -9.33
N LYS A 181 -13.07 -7.01 -9.79
CA LYS A 181 -14.51 -6.85 -9.70
C LYS A 181 -15.03 -7.51 -8.43
N LEU A 182 -15.87 -6.81 -7.71
CA LEU A 182 -16.56 -7.31 -6.52
C LEU A 182 -17.77 -8.17 -6.91
N ASP A 183 -18.24 -8.98 -5.96
CA ASP A 183 -19.41 -9.86 -6.10
C ASP A 183 -20.74 -9.12 -6.28
N ARG A 184 -20.77 -7.83 -5.89
CA ARG A 184 -21.93 -6.95 -6.03
C ARG A 184 -21.52 -5.49 -6.06
N LYS A 185 -22.44 -4.60 -6.50
CA LYS A 185 -22.26 -3.15 -6.40
C LYS A 185 -22.15 -2.72 -4.95
N VAL A 186 -21.24 -1.79 -4.70
CA VAL A 186 -21.00 -1.21 -3.37
C VAL A 186 -22.08 -0.18 -3.08
N THR A 187 -22.63 -0.26 -1.87
CA THR A 187 -23.60 0.72 -1.36
C THR A 187 -23.03 1.40 -0.12
N GLY A 188 -23.35 2.68 0.05
CA GLY A 188 -22.87 3.46 1.20
C GLY A 188 -21.49 4.12 1.00
N HIS A 189 -20.71 3.69 0.02
CA HIS A 189 -19.40 4.24 -0.31
C HIS A 189 -19.36 4.73 -1.75
N LYS A 190 -18.62 5.82 -2.02
CA LYS A 190 -18.55 6.44 -3.34
C LYS A 190 -17.21 6.13 -4.01
N PRO A 191 -17.17 5.74 -5.29
CA PRO A 191 -15.92 5.56 -6.01
C PRO A 191 -15.04 6.82 -5.95
N LEU A 192 -13.74 6.61 -5.78
CA LEU A 192 -12.73 7.66 -5.71
C LEU A 192 -12.29 8.10 -7.10
N ALA A 193 -12.07 9.40 -7.26
CA ALA A 193 -11.58 9.97 -8.51
C ALA A 193 -10.10 9.66 -8.70
N VAL A 194 -9.72 9.28 -9.93
CA VAL A 194 -8.32 9.09 -10.32
C VAL A 194 -7.83 10.28 -11.13
N ASN A 195 -6.54 10.60 -11.05
CA ASN A 195 -5.95 11.58 -11.93
C ASN A 195 -5.76 10.96 -13.33
N ARG A 196 -6.28 11.66 -14.35
CA ARG A 196 -6.14 11.25 -15.78
C ARG A 196 -5.23 12.21 -16.56
N GLY A 197 -4.77 13.27 -15.91
CA GLY A 197 -3.74 14.16 -16.46
C GLY A 197 -2.33 13.63 -16.15
N ALA A 198 -1.32 14.20 -16.81
CA ALA A 198 0.08 13.84 -16.61
C ALA A 198 0.84 14.95 -15.86
N ASN A 199 0.20 15.54 -14.83
CA ASN A 199 0.67 16.77 -14.20
C ASN A 199 1.37 16.57 -12.84
N LEU A 200 1.50 15.33 -12.34
CA LEU A 200 2.26 15.05 -11.12
C LEU A 200 3.75 15.21 -11.36
N ARG A 201 4.43 15.92 -10.46
CA ARG A 201 5.86 16.26 -10.57
C ARG A 201 6.60 16.00 -9.27
N LYS A 202 7.94 15.96 -9.34
CA LYS A 202 8.80 15.95 -8.17
C LYS A 202 8.51 17.17 -7.29
N GLY A 203 8.36 16.93 -5.98
CA GLY A 203 8.03 17.94 -4.97
C GLY A 203 6.53 18.13 -4.74
N ASP A 204 5.65 17.54 -5.56
CA ASP A 204 4.22 17.59 -5.30
C ASP A 204 3.87 16.88 -4.01
N GLY A 205 3.01 17.53 -3.19
CA GLY A 205 2.52 16.97 -1.94
C GLY A 205 1.53 15.82 -2.16
N ILE A 206 1.72 14.72 -1.44
CA ILE A 206 0.89 13.54 -1.52
C ILE A 206 0.50 13.01 -0.14
N THR A 207 -0.54 12.20 -0.10
CA THR A 207 -1.09 11.57 1.10
C THR A 207 -1.48 10.13 0.77
N VAL A 208 -1.11 9.18 1.63
CA VAL A 208 -1.55 7.78 1.51
C VAL A 208 -2.61 7.47 2.56
N ILE A 209 -3.60 6.66 2.17
CA ILE A 209 -4.64 6.16 3.08
C ILE A 209 -4.69 4.64 2.96
N GLY A 210 -4.50 3.93 4.07
CA GLY A 210 -4.49 2.47 4.03
C GLY A 210 -4.33 1.79 5.38
N HIS A 211 -3.86 0.55 5.34
CA HIS A 211 -3.82 -0.35 6.50
C HIS A 211 -2.39 -0.88 6.75
N PRO A 212 -1.46 -0.03 7.26
CA PRO A 212 -0.08 -0.45 7.55
C PRO A 212 -0.08 -1.64 8.50
N VAL A 213 0.72 -2.67 8.21
CA VAL A 213 0.79 -3.96 8.93
C VAL A 213 -0.56 -4.62 9.21
N GLY A 214 -1.60 -4.23 8.49
CA GLY A 214 -2.96 -4.68 8.73
C GLY A 214 -3.67 -4.00 9.92
N LEU A 215 -3.18 -2.85 10.37
CA LEU A 215 -3.82 -1.98 11.37
C LEU A 215 -5.17 -1.42 10.90
N PRO A 216 -6.02 -0.93 11.82
CA PRO A 216 -7.12 -0.05 11.47
C PRO A 216 -6.62 1.10 10.62
N LEU A 217 -7.44 1.57 9.67
CA LEU A 217 -7.11 2.59 8.68
C LEU A 217 -6.28 3.74 9.26
N LYS A 218 -5.21 4.11 8.55
CA LYS A 218 -4.37 5.28 8.83
C LYS A 218 -4.35 6.23 7.63
N VAL A 219 -4.21 7.52 7.93
CA VAL A 219 -4.00 8.58 6.97
C VAL A 219 -2.61 9.15 7.21
N ALA A 220 -1.71 9.04 6.24
CA ALA A 220 -0.36 9.61 6.33
C ALA A 220 -0.17 10.67 5.26
N GLY A 221 -0.09 11.92 5.68
CA GLY A 221 0.18 13.10 4.86
C GLY A 221 1.61 13.60 5.05
N GLY A 222 1.88 14.81 4.54
CA GLY A 222 3.19 15.45 4.69
C GLY A 222 4.27 14.95 3.75
N ALA A 223 3.97 13.94 2.93
CA ALA A 223 4.89 13.36 1.99
C ALA A 223 4.95 14.11 0.64
N THR A 224 6.04 13.88 -0.09
CA THR A 224 6.27 14.47 -1.40
C THR A 224 6.78 13.43 -2.42
N VAL A 225 6.59 13.73 -3.69
CA VAL A 225 7.19 12.96 -4.77
C VAL A 225 8.69 13.24 -4.82
N ARG A 226 9.53 12.22 -4.62
CA ARG A 226 11.00 12.32 -4.68
C ARG A 226 11.56 12.13 -6.08
N ASP A 227 11.05 11.14 -6.82
CA ASP A 227 11.51 10.81 -8.17
C ASP A 227 10.34 10.35 -9.04
N PHE A 228 10.11 11.06 -10.14
CA PHE A 228 9.05 10.73 -11.11
C PHE A 228 9.61 10.14 -12.42
N SER A 229 10.92 9.97 -12.54
CA SER A 229 11.60 9.53 -13.76
C SER A 229 11.41 8.04 -14.08
N LYS A 230 11.00 7.23 -13.11
CA LYS A 230 10.88 5.77 -13.25
C LYS A 230 9.72 5.38 -14.18
N VAL A 231 9.92 4.30 -14.95
CA VAL A 231 8.90 3.77 -15.86
C VAL A 231 7.84 3.00 -15.05
N GLY A 232 6.58 3.43 -15.12
CA GLY A 232 5.44 2.76 -14.51
C GLY A 232 5.20 3.08 -13.03
N TYR A 233 6.15 3.70 -12.33
CA TYR A 233 6.00 4.11 -10.92
C TYR A 233 6.76 5.40 -10.64
N PHE A 234 6.54 5.97 -9.46
CA PHE A 234 7.32 7.06 -8.90
C PHE A 234 7.74 6.72 -7.47
N VAL A 235 8.73 7.44 -6.95
CA VAL A 235 9.25 7.28 -5.58
C VAL A 235 8.82 8.45 -4.72
N ALA A 236 8.44 8.17 -3.46
CA ALA A 236 7.97 9.16 -2.49
C ALA A 236 8.49 8.88 -1.08
N ASP A 237 8.36 9.85 -0.18
CA ASP A 237 8.71 9.75 1.25
C ASP A 237 7.46 9.51 2.13
N LEU A 238 6.65 8.54 1.74
CA LEU A 238 5.42 8.19 2.44
C LEU A 238 5.70 7.34 3.69
N ASP A 239 5.06 7.65 4.81
CA ASP A 239 5.10 6.82 6.03
C ASP A 239 4.20 5.62 5.89
N THR A 240 4.77 4.48 5.54
CA THR A 240 4.03 3.27 5.27
C THR A 240 4.74 2.02 5.77
N PHE A 241 4.00 0.92 5.88
CA PHE A 241 4.50 -0.40 6.21
C PHE A 241 3.86 -1.46 5.31
N GLY A 242 4.37 -2.67 5.31
CA GLY A 242 3.71 -3.85 4.74
C GLY A 242 2.21 -3.82 5.06
N GLY A 243 1.33 -4.35 4.20
CA GLY A 243 -0.11 -4.17 4.36
C GLY A 243 -0.68 -2.87 3.77
N ASN A 244 0.13 -1.79 3.63
CA ASN A 244 -0.25 -0.65 2.79
C ASN A 244 -0.19 -0.94 1.28
N SER A 245 0.35 -2.07 0.87
CA SER A 245 0.31 -2.50 -0.54
C SER A 245 -1.11 -2.41 -1.09
N GLY A 246 -1.26 -1.67 -2.21
CA GLY A 246 -2.57 -1.39 -2.80
C GLY A 246 -3.25 -0.10 -2.31
N SER A 247 -2.72 0.59 -1.30
CA SER A 247 -3.25 1.85 -0.80
C SER A 247 -3.28 2.91 -1.90
N PRO A 248 -4.38 3.68 -2.03
CA PRO A 248 -4.41 4.85 -2.90
C PRO A 248 -3.50 5.94 -2.36
N VAL A 249 -2.71 6.52 -3.26
CA VAL A 249 -1.89 7.71 -3.00
C VAL A 249 -2.55 8.90 -3.69
N PHE A 250 -2.96 9.89 -2.91
CA PHE A 250 -3.68 11.07 -3.34
C PHE A 250 -2.76 12.27 -3.51
N ASN A 251 -3.00 13.07 -4.51
CA ASN A 251 -2.47 14.43 -4.54
C ASN A 251 -3.13 15.27 -3.45
N THR A 252 -2.33 15.91 -2.60
CA THR A 252 -2.82 16.67 -1.45
C THR A 252 -3.74 17.82 -1.86
N ARG A 253 -3.51 18.45 -3.02
CA ARG A 253 -4.29 19.58 -3.54
C ARG A 253 -5.58 19.13 -4.24
N THR A 254 -5.46 18.19 -5.20
CA THR A 254 -6.58 17.81 -6.06
C THR A 254 -7.49 16.74 -5.46
N LYS A 255 -7.01 16.01 -4.44
CA LYS A 255 -7.68 14.87 -3.81
C LYS A 255 -7.98 13.71 -4.77
N LYS A 256 -7.36 13.71 -5.95
CA LYS A 256 -7.43 12.60 -6.93
C LYS A 256 -6.31 11.59 -6.65
N ILE A 257 -6.55 10.33 -6.96
CA ILE A 257 -5.56 9.27 -6.85
C ILE A 257 -4.50 9.44 -7.94
N GLU A 258 -3.24 9.54 -7.55
CA GLU A 258 -2.07 9.61 -8.43
C GLU A 258 -1.42 8.24 -8.66
N GLY A 259 -1.65 7.30 -7.74
CA GLY A 259 -1.05 5.98 -7.85
C GLY A 259 -1.46 5.01 -6.76
N ILE A 260 -0.81 3.86 -6.79
CA ILE A 260 -0.99 2.72 -5.88
C ILE A 260 0.33 2.47 -5.18
N LEU A 261 0.35 2.51 -3.85
CA LEU A 261 1.53 2.13 -3.08
C LEU A 261 1.81 0.64 -3.22
N VAL A 262 3.05 0.27 -3.50
CA VAL A 262 3.37 -1.12 -3.80
C VAL A 262 4.62 -1.64 -3.09
N ARG A 263 5.68 -0.85 -2.89
CA ARG A 263 6.96 -1.29 -2.31
C ARG A 263 7.62 -0.16 -1.53
N GLY A 264 8.55 -0.51 -0.64
CA GLY A 264 9.29 0.48 0.12
C GLY A 264 10.59 -0.05 0.71
N ASP A 265 11.05 0.56 1.79
CA ASP A 265 12.22 0.19 2.57
C ASP A 265 11.83 -0.74 3.75
N GLU A 266 12.76 -1.17 4.59
CA GLU A 266 12.49 -2.07 5.71
C GLU A 266 11.57 -1.43 6.76
N ASP A 267 10.51 -2.16 7.18
CA ASP A 267 9.51 -1.67 8.14
C ASP A 267 10.04 -1.62 9.57
N PHE A 268 10.91 -2.56 9.93
CA PHE A 268 11.29 -2.82 11.31
C PHE A 268 12.78 -3.11 11.42
N ALA A 269 13.32 -2.83 12.61
CA ALA A 269 14.69 -3.13 12.98
C ALA A 269 14.74 -3.79 14.37
N ASP A 270 15.76 -4.61 14.59
CA ASP A 270 16.02 -5.18 15.91
C ASP A 270 16.58 -4.12 16.87
N SER A 271 16.00 -3.99 18.04
CA SER A 271 16.51 -3.15 19.11
C SER A 271 17.53 -3.91 19.96
N PRO A 272 18.59 -3.25 20.46
CA PRO A 272 19.49 -3.84 21.46
C PRO A 272 18.79 -4.35 22.72
N ALA A 273 17.58 -3.91 23.00
CA ALA A 273 16.75 -4.38 24.11
C ALA A 273 16.08 -5.74 23.85
N GLY A 274 16.29 -6.35 22.69
CA GLY A 274 15.71 -7.65 22.33
C GLY A 274 14.24 -7.58 21.92
N CYS A 275 13.76 -6.40 21.55
CA CYS A 275 12.44 -6.16 20.97
C CYS A 275 12.57 -5.52 19.58
N THR A 276 11.49 -5.46 18.84
CA THR A 276 11.44 -4.89 17.49
C THR A 276 11.02 -3.42 17.57
N THR A 277 11.69 -2.54 16.82
CA THR A 277 11.32 -1.13 16.67
C THR A 277 10.95 -0.80 15.22
N MET A 278 10.13 0.21 15.02
CA MET A 278 9.82 0.72 13.69
C MET A 278 11.06 1.34 13.05
N ALA A 279 11.35 1.00 11.79
CA ALA A 279 12.45 1.60 11.06
C ALA A 279 12.12 3.04 10.72
N THR A 280 13.05 3.96 11.00
CA THR A 280 12.89 5.39 10.74
C THR A 280 14.11 5.89 9.97
N TYR A 281 13.88 6.67 8.94
CA TYR A 281 14.90 7.30 8.12
C TYR A 281 14.79 8.82 8.21
N GLU A 282 15.88 9.51 7.93
CA GLU A 282 15.80 10.96 7.69
C GLU A 282 14.81 11.26 6.56
N GLN A 283 14.16 12.43 6.56
CA GLN A 283 13.13 12.81 5.57
C GLN A 283 13.58 12.60 4.12
N THR A 284 14.86 12.76 3.82
CA THR A 284 15.45 12.55 2.49
C THR A 284 16.26 11.27 2.39
N GLY A 285 16.32 10.49 3.47
CA GLY A 285 17.05 9.22 3.55
C GLY A 285 16.29 8.03 2.98
N GLY A 286 16.84 6.84 3.16
CA GLY A 286 16.25 5.60 2.67
C GLY A 286 16.06 5.58 1.14
N ARG A 287 15.51 4.47 0.63
CA ARG A 287 15.22 4.36 -0.81
C ARG A 287 13.92 5.08 -1.23
N GLY A 288 13.01 5.31 -0.31
CA GLY A 288 11.65 5.81 -0.57
C GLY A 288 10.67 4.70 -0.94
N GLU A 289 9.40 5.09 -1.02
CA GLU A 289 8.26 4.23 -1.30
C GLU A 289 7.89 4.27 -2.77
N ASP A 290 7.76 3.10 -3.42
CA ASP A 290 7.37 2.99 -4.82
C ASP A 290 5.84 3.04 -4.94
N VAL A 291 5.38 3.95 -5.78
CA VAL A 291 3.96 4.16 -6.09
C VAL A 291 3.73 3.91 -7.57
N THR A 292 3.01 2.87 -7.95
CA THR A 292 2.60 2.63 -9.33
C THR A 292 1.80 3.82 -9.84
N LYS A 293 2.22 4.44 -10.95
CA LYS A 293 1.55 5.59 -11.56
C LYS A 293 0.13 5.22 -11.99
N ILE A 294 -0.85 6.03 -11.64
CA ILE A 294 -2.26 5.78 -12.03
C ILE A 294 -2.46 5.76 -13.55
N SER A 295 -1.61 6.42 -14.31
CA SER A 295 -1.69 6.47 -15.77
C SER A 295 -1.64 5.09 -16.44
N VAL A 296 -0.98 4.08 -15.83
CA VAL A 296 -0.91 2.71 -16.38
C VAL A 296 -2.25 1.96 -16.28
N LEU A 297 -3.17 2.44 -15.43
CA LEU A 297 -4.43 1.77 -15.12
C LEU A 297 -5.66 2.65 -15.39
N SER A 298 -5.54 3.98 -15.39
CA SER A 298 -6.64 4.94 -15.45
C SER A 298 -7.60 4.73 -16.62
N ALA A 299 -7.11 4.28 -17.78
CA ALA A 299 -7.94 3.96 -18.94
C ALA A 299 -8.89 2.76 -18.70
N SER A 300 -8.58 1.88 -17.73
CA SER A 300 -9.41 0.72 -17.37
C SER A 300 -10.40 1.01 -16.23
N ILE A 301 -10.34 2.21 -15.64
CA ILE A 301 -11.22 2.67 -14.56
C ILE A 301 -12.34 3.50 -15.19
N PRO A 302 -13.63 3.22 -14.90
CA PRO A 302 -14.76 4.03 -15.38
C PRO A 302 -14.62 5.49 -14.96
N ARG A 303 -15.08 6.39 -15.81
CA ARG A 303 -15.21 7.81 -15.42
C ARG A 303 -16.36 7.98 -14.45
N LEU A 304 -16.15 8.84 -13.47
CA LEU A 304 -17.20 9.20 -12.53
C LEU A 304 -18.17 10.22 -13.18
N PRO A 305 -19.45 10.24 -12.78
CA PRO A 305 -20.40 11.25 -13.23
C PRO A 305 -19.84 12.66 -12.96
N GLY A 306 -19.78 13.50 -14.01
CA GLY A 306 -19.26 14.86 -13.94
C GLY A 306 -17.73 14.99 -13.97
N GLU A 307 -16.98 13.88 -14.12
CA GLU A 307 -15.53 13.92 -14.34
C GLU A 307 -15.21 14.52 -15.71
N LYS A 308 -14.53 15.68 -15.72
CA LYS A 308 -14.14 16.39 -16.95
C LYS A 308 -13.09 15.60 -17.75
N MET A 309 -13.01 15.86 -19.06
CA MET A 309 -11.96 15.35 -19.92
C MET A 309 -10.61 15.99 -19.55
N ALA A 310 -9.52 15.25 -19.71
CA ALA A 310 -8.19 15.83 -19.58
C ALA A 310 -8.05 17.01 -20.58
N GLY A 311 -7.68 18.21 -20.07
CA GLY A 311 -7.59 19.43 -20.88
C GLY A 311 -8.82 20.37 -20.79
N GLU A 312 -9.91 19.98 -20.11
CA GLU A 312 -11.06 20.86 -19.87
C GLU A 312 -10.91 21.72 -18.58
N ASP A 313 -10.00 21.38 -17.71
CA ASP A 313 -9.61 22.23 -16.59
C ASP A 313 -8.64 23.29 -17.12
N GLY A 314 -9.07 24.55 -17.20
CA GLY A 314 -8.37 25.66 -17.87
C GLY A 314 -6.93 25.95 -17.41
N GLU A 315 -6.49 25.36 -16.29
CA GLU A 315 -5.10 25.43 -15.84
C GLU A 315 -4.20 24.47 -16.63
N ASP A 316 -4.67 23.25 -16.99
CA ASP A 316 -3.91 22.28 -17.79
C ASP A 316 -3.77 22.73 -19.25
N ALA A 317 -4.75 23.46 -19.80
CA ALA A 317 -4.72 23.98 -21.17
C ALA A 317 -3.70 25.13 -21.37
N LEU A 318 -3.42 25.90 -20.34
CA LEU A 318 -2.43 26.99 -20.38
C LEU A 318 -1.00 26.44 -20.31
N GLU A 319 -0.73 25.40 -19.51
CA GLU A 319 0.61 24.79 -19.42
C GLU A 319 0.98 24.02 -20.69
N VAL A 320 0.06 23.27 -21.31
CA VAL A 320 0.31 22.57 -22.59
C VAL A 320 0.60 23.56 -23.70
N ARG A 321 -0.12 24.69 -23.79
CA ARG A 321 0.15 25.76 -24.76
C ARG A 321 1.48 26.46 -24.52
N ALA A 322 1.91 26.62 -23.26
CA ALA A 322 3.21 27.22 -22.93
C ALA A 322 4.38 26.31 -23.31
N MET A 323 4.23 24.99 -23.16
CA MET A 323 5.25 24.00 -23.59
C MET A 323 5.38 23.91 -25.10
N ASP A 324 4.26 23.89 -25.86
CA ASP A 324 4.28 23.90 -27.32
C ASP A 324 4.91 25.17 -27.90
N SER A 325 4.69 26.33 -27.30
CA SER A 325 5.27 27.58 -27.75
C SER A 325 6.78 27.69 -27.48
N SER A 326 7.28 27.07 -26.41
CA SER A 326 8.73 27.05 -26.10
C SER A 326 9.51 26.06 -26.99
N ALA A 327 8.91 24.95 -27.38
CA ALA A 327 9.49 23.98 -28.31
C ALA A 327 9.60 24.56 -29.72
N LEU A 328 8.57 25.30 -30.19
CA LEU A 328 8.57 25.98 -31.49
C LEU A 328 9.58 27.15 -31.58
N GLN A 329 9.85 27.85 -30.46
CA GLN A 329 10.87 28.91 -30.43
C GLN A 329 12.31 28.38 -30.44
N ALA A 330 12.55 27.16 -29.93
CA ALA A 330 13.85 26.54 -29.97
C ALA A 330 14.28 26.06 -31.37
N GLU A 331 13.33 25.68 -32.23
CA GLU A 331 13.62 25.30 -33.63
C GLU A 331 13.89 26.48 -34.58
N VAL A 332 13.43 27.69 -34.25
CA VAL A 332 13.63 28.89 -35.09
C VAL A 332 14.91 29.64 -34.78
N SER A 333 15.62 29.32 -33.68
CA SER A 333 16.83 30.01 -33.25
C SER A 333 18.12 29.19 -33.34
N ALA A 334 18.16 28.10 -34.09
CA ALA A 334 19.40 27.40 -34.45
C ALA A 334 20.02 28.00 -35.72
N PRO A 335 21.31 28.40 -35.70
CA PRO A 335 22.02 29.02 -36.84
C PRO A 335 22.31 28.03 -37.95
#